data_197d41466f0ee46a229d6be672d6f86f
#
_entry.id   197d41466f0ee46a229d6be672d6f86f
#
_cell.length_a   1.000
_cell.length_b   1.000
_cell.length_c   1.000
_cell.angle_alpha   90.00
_cell.angle_beta   90.00
_cell.angle_gamma   90.00
#
_symmetry.space_group_name_H-M   'P 1'
#
loop_
_entity.id
_entity.type
_entity.pdbx_description
1 polymer ?
#
loop_
_entity_poly.entity_id
_entity_poly.type
_entity_poly.pdbx_seq_one_letter_code
_entity_poly.pdbx_strand_id
1 'polypeptide(L)'
;IHPTMLKAAVEAKAEGICHPILLGNDERIEKLAKELDLSLEGIEIINLRHDREAERRERYARILSEKRARQGANLQESNDKMFERNYFGMMMVETGEADAFITGLYTKYSNTIKVAKEVIGIQPEYKHFGTMHILNSKKGTYFVADTLINRHPDTDTLIDIAKLSKKTVEFFNHTPTMAMLSYSNFGSDTEGSPAKVHDAVDYMQKEYPELAIDGEMQVNFALNTKLRDEKYPFTRLKGKEVNTLVFPNLSSANATYQLIQSMSETEVIGPIQMGLNKPIHFTDCEASVRDIVNITAVAVIDAIVDKKKKEK
;
A
#
# COMPACT_ATOMS: atom_id res chain seq x y z
N ILE A 1 -0.92 -19.85 10.80
CA ILE A 1 -1.06 -19.29 9.44
C ILE A 1 -2.54 -19.34 9.02
N HIS A 2 -2.98 -18.45 8.13
CA HIS A 2 -4.33 -18.48 7.56
C HIS A 2 -4.38 -19.43 6.36
N PRO A 3 -5.45 -20.23 6.18
CA PRO A 3 -5.58 -21.15 5.04
C PRO A 3 -5.40 -20.43 3.68
N THR A 4 -6.04 -19.27 3.51
CA THR A 4 -5.94 -18.45 2.30
C THR A 4 -4.51 -18.02 2.02
N MET A 5 -3.76 -17.57 3.05
CA MET A 5 -2.35 -17.18 2.91
C MET A 5 -1.47 -18.36 2.52
N LEU A 6 -1.73 -19.55 3.06
CA LEU A 6 -0.99 -20.75 2.70
C LEU A 6 -1.24 -21.16 1.25
N LYS A 7 -2.52 -21.16 0.81
CA LYS A 7 -2.87 -21.43 -0.58
C LYS A 7 -2.21 -20.43 -1.54
N ALA A 8 -2.27 -19.13 -1.21
CA ALA A 8 -1.66 -18.09 -2.04
C ALA A 8 -0.13 -18.24 -2.14
N ALA A 9 0.55 -18.61 -1.05
CA ALA A 9 1.99 -18.85 -1.07
C ALA A 9 2.36 -20.04 -1.98
N VAL A 10 1.60 -21.13 -1.92
CA VAL A 10 1.81 -22.32 -2.78
C VAL A 10 1.54 -21.96 -4.24
N GLU A 11 0.46 -21.23 -4.53
CA GLU A 11 0.10 -20.79 -5.89
C GLU A 11 1.15 -19.82 -6.46
N ALA A 12 1.56 -18.79 -5.72
CA ALA A 12 2.59 -17.84 -6.16
C ALA A 12 3.93 -18.52 -6.46
N LYS A 13 4.29 -19.57 -5.70
CA LYS A 13 5.46 -20.39 -5.99
C LYS A 13 5.28 -21.22 -7.26
N ALA A 14 4.13 -21.89 -7.38
CA ALA A 14 3.85 -22.74 -8.55
C ALA A 14 3.86 -21.94 -9.86
N GLU A 15 3.40 -20.68 -9.81
CA GLU A 15 3.44 -19.74 -10.94
C GLU A 15 4.83 -19.11 -11.16
N GLY A 16 5.82 -19.40 -10.31
CA GLY A 16 7.17 -18.86 -10.43
C GLY A 16 7.28 -17.37 -10.07
N ILE A 17 6.32 -16.81 -9.35
CA ILE A 17 6.31 -15.40 -8.95
C ILE A 17 7.37 -15.12 -7.89
N CYS A 18 7.50 -16.00 -6.87
CA CYS A 18 8.42 -15.81 -5.77
C CYS A 18 8.87 -17.13 -5.13
N HIS A 19 9.85 -17.04 -4.24
CA HIS A 19 10.22 -18.08 -3.28
C HIS A 19 9.64 -17.70 -1.91
N PRO A 20 8.48 -18.24 -1.50
CA PRO A 20 7.83 -17.84 -0.26
C PRO A 20 8.58 -18.36 0.97
N ILE A 21 8.62 -17.53 2.01
CA ILE A 21 9.05 -17.90 3.35
C ILE A 21 7.84 -17.75 4.28
N LEU A 22 7.45 -18.81 4.94
CA LEU A 22 6.28 -18.82 5.84
C LEU A 22 6.73 -18.60 7.29
N LEU A 23 6.19 -17.58 7.94
CA LEU A 23 6.47 -17.31 9.36
C LEU A 23 5.38 -17.93 10.24
N GLY A 24 5.75 -18.90 11.08
CA GLY A 24 4.83 -19.51 12.02
C GLY A 24 5.32 -20.81 12.61
N ASN A 25 4.43 -21.47 13.36
CA ASN A 25 4.70 -22.79 13.92
C ASN A 25 4.70 -23.83 12.80
N ASP A 26 5.79 -24.51 12.61
CA ASP A 26 6.04 -25.50 11.57
C ASP A 26 5.03 -26.66 11.60
N GLU A 27 4.81 -27.30 12.76
CA GLU A 27 3.87 -28.40 12.90
C GLU A 27 2.44 -28.00 12.50
N ARG A 28 2.03 -26.77 12.87
CA ARG A 28 0.70 -26.24 12.50
C ARG A 28 0.58 -25.94 11.03
N ILE A 29 1.65 -25.44 10.40
CA ILE A 29 1.69 -25.16 8.96
C ILE A 29 1.63 -26.46 8.17
N GLU A 30 2.45 -27.47 8.56
CA GLU A 30 2.48 -28.77 7.92
C GLU A 30 1.14 -29.51 8.05
N LYS A 31 0.53 -29.47 9.24
CA LYS A 31 -0.79 -30.05 9.49
C LYS A 31 -1.85 -29.41 8.59
N LEU A 32 -1.88 -28.08 8.53
CA LEU A 32 -2.82 -27.34 7.68
C LEU A 32 -2.61 -27.63 6.18
N ALA A 33 -1.37 -27.74 5.75
CA ALA A 33 -1.03 -28.09 4.36
C ALA A 33 -1.57 -29.49 4.00
N LYS A 34 -1.41 -30.47 4.87
CA LYS A 34 -1.98 -31.82 4.71
C LYS A 34 -3.50 -31.80 4.65
N GLU A 35 -4.16 -31.04 5.53
CA GLU A 35 -5.63 -30.89 5.53
C GLU A 35 -6.16 -30.24 4.24
N LEU A 36 -5.37 -29.42 3.60
CA LEU A 36 -5.72 -28.69 2.38
C LEU A 36 -5.16 -29.36 1.10
N ASP A 37 -4.49 -30.51 1.22
CA ASP A 37 -3.82 -31.22 0.10
C ASP A 37 -2.82 -30.31 -0.66
N LEU A 38 -2.00 -29.54 0.08
CA LEU A 38 -1.03 -28.62 -0.48
C LEU A 38 0.40 -29.14 -0.29
N SER A 39 1.24 -29.06 -1.32
CA SER A 39 2.67 -29.34 -1.25
C SER A 39 3.44 -28.14 -0.71
N LEU A 40 4.27 -28.37 0.29
CA LEU A 40 5.21 -27.37 0.83
C LEU A 40 6.63 -27.56 0.28
N GLU A 41 6.81 -28.38 -0.73
CA GLU A 41 8.14 -28.64 -1.32
C GLU A 41 8.78 -27.32 -1.77
N GLY A 42 10.02 -27.07 -1.26
CA GLY A 42 10.80 -25.85 -1.54
C GLY A 42 10.17 -24.54 -1.02
N ILE A 43 9.27 -24.61 -0.04
CA ILE A 43 8.81 -23.48 0.76
C ILE A 43 9.49 -23.51 2.11
N GLU A 44 10.25 -22.46 2.44
CA GLU A 44 10.90 -22.32 3.72
C GLU A 44 9.88 -21.96 4.81
N ILE A 45 10.01 -22.62 5.99
CA ILE A 45 9.21 -22.31 7.17
C ILE A 45 10.14 -21.86 8.29
N ILE A 46 9.88 -20.67 8.82
CA ILE A 46 10.62 -20.12 9.96
C ILE A 46 9.67 -20.01 11.15
N ASN A 47 9.93 -20.83 12.16
CA ASN A 47 9.30 -20.71 13.46
C ASN A 47 10.11 -19.76 14.34
N LEU A 48 9.72 -18.50 14.34
CA LEU A 48 10.41 -17.42 15.05
C LEU A 48 10.52 -17.63 16.57
N ARG A 49 9.84 -18.63 17.14
CA ARG A 49 9.93 -19.01 18.57
C ARG A 49 10.93 -20.13 18.82
N HIS A 50 11.45 -20.74 17.77
CA HIS A 50 12.39 -21.83 17.90
C HIS A 50 13.76 -21.32 18.40
N ASP A 51 14.49 -22.16 19.17
CA ASP A 51 15.80 -21.79 19.72
C ASP A 51 16.82 -21.51 18.62
N ARG A 52 16.75 -22.19 17.49
CA ARG A 52 17.61 -21.94 16.32
C ARG A 52 17.52 -20.51 15.79
N GLU A 53 16.44 -19.78 16.07
CA GLU A 53 16.26 -18.39 15.68
C GLU A 53 16.70 -17.38 16.78
N ALA A 54 17.27 -17.86 17.89
CA ALA A 54 17.65 -17.00 19.02
C ALA A 54 18.67 -15.91 18.61
N GLU A 55 19.72 -16.29 17.90
CA GLU A 55 20.75 -15.34 17.42
C GLU A 55 20.17 -14.31 16.44
N ARG A 56 19.26 -14.77 15.54
CA ARG A 56 18.59 -13.88 14.60
C ARG A 56 17.69 -12.88 15.32
N ARG A 57 16.90 -13.33 16.30
CA ARG A 57 16.07 -12.43 17.13
C ARG A 57 16.93 -11.40 17.86
N GLU A 58 18.04 -11.82 18.49
CA GLU A 58 18.93 -10.91 19.20
C GLU A 58 19.55 -9.86 18.27
N ARG A 59 20.03 -10.28 17.10
CA ARG A 59 20.55 -9.38 16.08
C ARG A 59 19.50 -8.35 15.62
N TYR A 60 18.28 -8.80 15.31
CA TYR A 60 17.18 -7.93 14.92
C TYR A 60 16.78 -6.96 16.01
N ALA A 61 16.69 -7.44 17.26
CA ALA A 61 16.38 -6.59 18.41
C ALA A 61 17.41 -5.48 18.62
N ARG A 62 18.71 -5.81 18.45
CA ARG A 62 19.79 -4.82 18.54
C ARG A 62 19.65 -3.75 17.46
N ILE A 63 19.48 -4.15 16.20
CA ILE A 63 19.27 -3.22 15.08
C ILE A 63 18.03 -2.33 15.32
N LEU A 64 16.92 -2.91 15.76
CA LEU A 64 15.69 -2.15 16.03
C LEU A 64 15.89 -1.17 17.20
N SER A 65 16.54 -1.59 18.29
CA SER A 65 16.80 -0.72 19.45
C SER A 65 17.70 0.46 19.10
N GLU A 66 18.75 0.24 18.29
CA GLU A 66 19.65 1.28 17.79
C GLU A 66 18.90 2.26 16.88
N LYS A 67 18.15 1.74 15.91
CA LYS A 67 17.34 2.54 14.96
C LYS A 67 16.34 3.45 15.69
N ARG A 68 15.81 3.00 16.82
CA ARG A 68 14.78 3.69 17.58
C ARG A 68 15.21 4.23 18.95
N ALA A 69 16.49 4.29 19.19
CA ALA A 69 17.05 4.73 20.49
C ALA A 69 16.54 6.13 20.89
N ARG A 70 16.48 7.06 19.93
CA ARG A 70 15.98 8.43 20.17
C ARG A 70 14.45 8.54 20.32
N GLN A 71 13.71 7.44 20.09
CA GLN A 71 12.27 7.30 20.35
C GLN A 71 11.98 6.47 21.62
N GLY A 72 13.01 6.24 22.44
CA GLY A 72 12.88 5.57 23.74
C GLY A 72 12.88 4.04 23.69
N ALA A 73 13.23 3.45 22.56
CA ALA A 73 13.33 1.98 22.47
C ALA A 73 14.53 1.48 23.25
N ASN A 74 14.33 0.41 24.03
CA ASN A 74 15.40 -0.31 24.71
C ASN A 74 15.56 -1.72 24.16
N LEU A 75 16.67 -2.37 24.48
CA LEU A 75 17.00 -3.71 23.95
C LEU A 75 16.00 -4.77 24.41
N GLN A 76 15.56 -4.70 25.69
CA GLN A 76 14.62 -5.69 26.25
C GLN A 76 13.28 -5.66 25.50
N GLU A 77 12.67 -4.48 25.35
CA GLU A 77 11.43 -4.32 24.58
C GLU A 77 11.60 -4.74 23.12
N SER A 78 12.77 -4.45 22.53
CA SER A 78 13.05 -4.85 21.15
C SER A 78 13.18 -6.36 21.01
N ASN A 79 13.74 -7.06 22.00
CA ASN A 79 13.78 -8.52 22.06
C ASN A 79 12.38 -9.13 22.14
N ASP A 80 11.51 -8.57 22.99
CA ASP A 80 10.14 -9.05 23.15
C ASP A 80 9.35 -8.91 21.84
N LYS A 81 9.55 -7.80 21.11
CA LYS A 81 8.94 -7.57 19.80
C LYS A 81 9.34 -8.59 18.75
N MET A 82 10.55 -9.19 18.84
CA MET A 82 10.97 -10.21 17.87
C MET A 82 10.20 -11.53 17.96
N PHE A 83 9.38 -11.72 18.99
CA PHE A 83 8.41 -12.82 19.06
C PHE A 83 7.07 -12.52 18.35
N GLU A 84 6.93 -11.32 17.78
CA GLU A 84 5.78 -10.93 16.96
C GLU A 84 6.11 -11.06 15.46
N ARG A 85 5.25 -11.76 14.71
CA ARG A 85 5.48 -12.05 13.29
C ARG A 85 5.72 -10.82 12.42
N ASN A 86 4.99 -9.73 12.68
CA ASN A 86 5.13 -8.52 11.89
C ASN A 86 6.49 -7.85 12.11
N TYR A 87 6.96 -7.77 13.37
CA TYR A 87 8.29 -7.25 13.65
C TYR A 87 9.37 -8.13 13.04
N PHE A 88 9.31 -9.43 13.26
CA PHE A 88 10.31 -10.36 12.75
C PHE A 88 10.37 -10.35 11.21
N GLY A 89 9.21 -10.46 10.53
CA GLY A 89 9.13 -10.46 9.08
C GLY A 89 9.59 -9.15 8.44
N MET A 90 9.22 -8.01 9.03
CA MET A 90 9.69 -6.71 8.54
C MET A 90 11.19 -6.51 8.82
N MET A 91 11.73 -7.06 9.91
CA MET A 91 13.18 -7.06 10.14
C MET A 91 13.95 -7.93 9.14
N MET A 92 13.39 -9.05 8.67
CA MET A 92 13.96 -9.81 7.55
C MET A 92 14.12 -8.94 6.30
N VAL A 93 13.12 -8.13 5.99
CA VAL A 93 13.19 -7.20 4.84
C VAL A 93 14.16 -6.05 5.12
N GLU A 94 14.16 -5.50 6.32
CA GLU A 94 15.06 -4.41 6.70
C GLU A 94 16.52 -4.82 6.61
N THR A 95 16.85 -6.06 7.00
CA THR A 95 18.21 -6.60 6.94
C THR A 95 18.60 -7.19 5.59
N GLY A 96 17.65 -7.28 4.65
CA GLY A 96 17.88 -7.84 3.31
C GLY A 96 17.86 -9.37 3.24
N GLU A 97 17.37 -10.05 4.26
CA GLU A 97 17.17 -11.52 4.27
C GLU A 97 15.89 -11.94 3.53
N ALA A 98 14.98 -10.99 3.33
CA ALA A 98 13.84 -11.13 2.44
C ALA A 98 13.70 -9.87 1.57
N ASP A 99 13.15 -10.02 0.40
CA ASP A 99 12.97 -8.92 -0.56
C ASP A 99 11.70 -8.11 -0.30
N ALA A 100 10.65 -8.77 0.19
CA ALA A 100 9.36 -8.17 0.49
C ALA A 100 8.68 -8.89 1.66
N PHE A 101 7.70 -8.24 2.28
CA PHE A 101 6.87 -8.85 3.31
C PHE A 101 5.39 -8.56 3.07
N ILE A 102 4.58 -9.62 3.12
CA ILE A 102 3.12 -9.53 2.97
C ILE A 102 2.49 -10.03 4.26
N THR A 103 1.57 -9.25 4.81
CA THR A 103 0.85 -9.56 6.03
C THR A 103 -0.58 -9.03 5.97
N GLY A 104 -1.43 -9.52 6.87
CA GLY A 104 -2.85 -9.15 6.95
C GLY A 104 -3.66 -10.27 7.56
N LEU A 105 -4.95 -10.34 7.23
CA LEU A 105 -5.90 -11.40 7.59
C LEU A 105 -6.19 -11.59 9.09
N TYR A 106 -5.24 -11.40 9.99
CA TYR A 106 -5.42 -11.62 11.43
C TYR A 106 -5.12 -10.42 12.31
N THR A 107 -4.44 -9.41 11.78
CA THR A 107 -3.97 -8.27 12.57
C THR A 107 -4.80 -7.03 12.27
N LYS A 108 -5.14 -6.26 13.32
CA LYS A 108 -5.71 -4.94 13.10
C LYS A 108 -4.75 -4.11 12.24
N TYR A 109 -5.24 -3.56 11.16
CA TYR A 109 -4.47 -2.78 10.19
C TYR A 109 -3.62 -1.68 10.85
N SER A 110 -4.17 -1.01 11.87
CA SER A 110 -3.45 0.02 12.65
C SER A 110 -2.18 -0.49 13.33
N ASN A 111 -2.16 -1.74 13.80
CA ASN A 111 -0.98 -2.32 14.43
C ASN A 111 0.11 -2.60 13.39
N THR A 112 -0.29 -3.12 12.24
CA THR A 112 0.65 -3.41 11.14
C THR A 112 1.28 -2.12 10.60
N ILE A 113 0.50 -1.05 10.44
CA ILE A 113 0.99 0.29 10.08
C ILE A 113 2.03 0.79 11.09
N LYS A 114 1.75 0.63 12.39
CA LYS A 114 2.69 1.03 13.45
C LYS A 114 4.02 0.31 13.30
N VAL A 115 3.99 -1.01 13.12
CA VAL A 115 5.21 -1.82 12.95
C VAL A 115 5.98 -1.40 11.69
N ALA A 116 5.29 -1.18 10.57
CA ALA A 116 5.92 -0.73 9.33
C ALA A 116 6.63 0.62 9.51
N LYS A 117 6.01 1.58 10.20
CA LYS A 117 6.65 2.87 10.55
C LYS A 117 7.87 2.69 11.45
N GLU A 118 7.78 1.78 12.43
CA GLU A 118 8.85 1.55 13.41
C GLU A 118 10.06 0.84 12.80
N VAL A 119 9.84 -0.15 11.97
CA VAL A 119 10.90 -1.01 11.41
C VAL A 119 11.41 -0.46 10.09
N ILE A 120 10.52 -0.24 9.14
CA ILE A 120 10.86 0.12 7.76
C ILE A 120 11.04 1.64 7.61
N GLY A 121 10.08 2.41 8.12
CA GLY A 121 10.06 3.85 7.97
C GLY A 121 9.48 4.32 6.63
N ILE A 122 9.30 5.63 6.53
CA ILE A 122 8.79 6.32 5.34
C ILE A 122 9.97 6.77 4.49
N GLN A 123 9.83 6.77 3.17
CA GLN A 123 10.84 7.30 2.24
C GLN A 123 11.19 8.76 2.61
N PRO A 124 12.48 9.14 2.59
CA PRO A 124 12.95 10.43 3.12
C PRO A 124 12.28 11.66 2.49
N GLU A 125 11.79 11.52 1.26
CA GLU A 125 11.16 12.60 0.48
C GLU A 125 9.73 12.91 0.95
N TYR A 126 9.14 12.04 1.80
CA TYR A 126 7.76 12.15 2.28
C TYR A 126 7.68 12.15 3.80
N LYS A 127 6.69 12.82 4.33
CA LYS A 127 6.33 12.75 5.74
C LYS A 127 5.23 11.72 6.01
N HIS A 128 4.43 11.44 4.97
CA HIS A 128 3.27 10.56 5.05
C HIS A 128 3.38 9.47 4.01
N PHE A 129 2.75 8.34 4.29
CA PHE A 129 2.56 7.27 3.32
C PHE A 129 1.06 6.98 3.17
N GLY A 130 0.67 6.34 2.11
CA GLY A 130 -0.72 6.07 1.80
C GLY A 130 -0.93 4.72 1.15
N THR A 131 -2.17 4.47 0.76
CA THR A 131 -2.56 3.26 0.05
C THR A 131 -3.33 3.59 -1.22
N MET A 132 -3.20 2.70 -2.18
CA MET A 132 -3.89 2.78 -3.44
C MET A 132 -4.62 1.48 -3.73
N HIS A 133 -5.83 1.57 -4.27
CA HIS A 133 -6.47 0.46 -4.96
C HIS A 133 -6.52 0.73 -6.46
N ILE A 134 -6.31 -0.31 -7.25
CA ILE A 134 -6.50 -0.28 -8.69
C ILE A 134 -7.84 -0.94 -8.99
N LEU A 135 -8.69 -0.24 -9.70
CA LEU A 135 -10.01 -0.68 -10.11
C LEU A 135 -10.01 -0.97 -11.62
N ASN A 136 -9.99 -2.24 -11.98
CA ASN A 136 -10.08 -2.66 -13.38
C ASN A 136 -11.54 -2.87 -13.77
N SER A 137 -12.10 -1.92 -14.50
CA SER A 137 -13.48 -1.95 -14.99
C SER A 137 -13.54 -2.05 -16.50
N LYS A 138 -14.75 -2.33 -17.03
CA LYS A 138 -15.00 -2.29 -18.49
C LYS A 138 -14.75 -0.92 -19.13
N LYS A 139 -14.69 0.15 -18.31
CA LYS A 139 -14.43 1.52 -18.78
C LYS A 139 -12.94 1.89 -18.75
N GLY A 140 -12.11 1.07 -18.16
CA GLY A 140 -10.68 1.31 -18.00
C GLY A 140 -10.18 1.05 -16.58
N THR A 141 -8.88 1.32 -16.40
CA THR A 141 -8.19 1.17 -15.12
C THR A 141 -8.19 2.50 -14.38
N TYR A 142 -8.63 2.49 -13.12
CA TYR A 142 -8.65 3.64 -12.24
C TYR A 142 -7.80 3.38 -10.99
N PHE A 143 -7.06 4.39 -10.56
CA PHE A 143 -6.23 4.40 -9.38
C PHE A 143 -6.86 5.28 -8.30
N VAL A 144 -7.13 4.72 -7.14
CA VAL A 144 -7.89 5.37 -6.05
C VAL A 144 -7.05 5.46 -4.80
N ALA A 145 -6.82 6.64 -4.25
CA ALA A 145 -6.01 6.90 -3.05
C ALA A 145 -6.60 8.05 -2.18
N ASP A 146 -6.32 8.14 -0.89
CA ASP A 146 -5.80 7.13 0.02
C ASP A 146 -6.94 6.30 0.61
N THR A 147 -6.86 4.99 0.51
CA THR A 147 -8.01 4.13 0.80
C THR A 147 -8.03 3.55 2.21
N LEU A 148 -6.90 3.56 2.96
CA LEU A 148 -6.83 2.84 4.25
C LEU A 148 -6.00 3.50 5.36
N ILE A 149 -5.26 4.58 5.12
CA ILE A 149 -4.27 5.09 6.09
C ILE A 149 -4.69 6.40 6.75
N ASN A 150 -4.90 7.45 5.95
CA ASN A 150 -5.00 8.81 6.47
C ASN A 150 -6.45 9.20 6.71
N ARG A 151 -6.88 9.16 7.99
CA ARG A 151 -8.29 9.41 8.37
C ARG A 151 -8.72 10.83 8.04
N HIS A 152 -7.91 11.81 8.44
CA HIS A 152 -8.18 13.24 8.29
C HIS A 152 -6.91 13.92 7.76
N PRO A 153 -6.57 13.71 6.47
CA PRO A 153 -5.37 14.30 5.90
C PRO A 153 -5.51 15.83 5.90
N ASP A 154 -4.45 16.52 6.27
CA ASP A 154 -4.25 17.94 6.02
C ASP A 154 -3.71 18.18 4.60
N THR A 155 -3.43 19.43 4.26
CA THR A 155 -2.90 19.79 2.95
C THR A 155 -1.56 19.09 2.65
N ASP A 156 -0.63 19.07 3.62
CA ASP A 156 0.67 18.40 3.44
C ASP A 156 0.52 16.89 3.20
N THR A 157 -0.38 16.26 3.94
CA THR A 157 -0.70 14.84 3.75
C THR A 157 -1.30 14.56 2.36
N LEU A 158 -2.20 15.42 1.88
CA LEU A 158 -2.80 15.30 0.53
C LEU A 158 -1.75 15.50 -0.57
N ILE A 159 -0.80 16.41 -0.37
CA ILE A 159 0.35 16.60 -1.28
C ILE A 159 1.19 15.32 -1.34
N ASP A 160 1.55 14.74 -0.21
CA ASP A 160 2.32 13.49 -0.18
C ASP A 160 1.54 12.35 -0.87
N ILE A 161 0.24 12.21 -0.60
CA ILE A 161 -0.62 11.22 -1.27
C ILE A 161 -0.65 11.44 -2.79
N ALA A 162 -0.76 12.69 -3.25
CA ALA A 162 -0.79 13.00 -4.69
C ALA A 162 0.57 12.66 -5.36
N LYS A 163 1.70 13.02 -4.72
CA LYS A 163 3.04 12.68 -5.19
C LYS A 163 3.25 11.17 -5.26
N LEU A 164 2.87 10.46 -4.22
CA LEU A 164 2.94 9.00 -4.14
C LEU A 164 2.04 8.33 -5.17
N SER A 165 0.82 8.87 -5.38
CA SER A 165 -0.10 8.36 -6.39
C SER A 165 0.46 8.53 -7.80
N LYS A 166 1.05 9.69 -8.12
CA LYS A 166 1.76 9.92 -9.38
C LYS A 166 2.82 8.84 -9.62
N LYS A 167 3.72 8.67 -8.64
CA LYS A 167 4.83 7.69 -8.71
C LYS A 167 4.32 6.25 -8.88
N THR A 168 3.24 5.89 -8.19
CA THR A 168 2.66 4.54 -8.24
C THR A 168 1.96 4.27 -9.58
N VAL A 169 1.24 5.25 -10.12
CA VAL A 169 0.60 5.14 -11.45
C VAL A 169 1.67 4.95 -12.54
N GLU A 170 2.75 5.72 -12.47
CA GLU A 170 3.90 5.59 -13.37
C GLU A 170 4.61 4.23 -13.21
N PHE A 171 4.72 3.70 -12.00
CA PHE A 171 5.24 2.37 -11.73
C PHE A 171 4.45 1.27 -12.46
N PHE A 172 3.13 1.42 -12.56
CA PHE A 172 2.27 0.53 -13.36
C PHE A 172 2.24 0.88 -14.86
N ASN A 173 3.18 1.70 -15.33
CA ASN A 173 3.32 2.09 -16.73
C ASN A 173 2.08 2.82 -17.30
N HIS A 174 1.41 3.60 -16.45
CA HIS A 174 0.34 4.50 -16.85
C HIS A 174 0.78 5.96 -16.72
N THR A 175 0.25 6.82 -17.58
CA THR A 175 0.40 8.27 -17.43
C THR A 175 -0.65 8.79 -16.45
N PRO A 176 -0.26 9.38 -15.31
CA PRO A 176 -1.23 9.87 -14.34
C PRO A 176 -2.01 11.07 -14.89
N THR A 177 -3.32 10.99 -14.85
CA THR A 177 -4.27 12.08 -15.07
C THR A 177 -5.15 12.16 -13.85
N MET A 178 -4.89 13.16 -12.98
CA MET A 178 -5.30 13.12 -11.59
C MET A 178 -6.40 14.12 -11.28
N ALA A 179 -7.46 13.67 -10.63
CA ALA A 179 -8.47 14.52 -10.04
C ALA A 179 -8.38 14.47 -8.51
N MET A 180 -8.22 15.64 -7.89
CA MET A 180 -8.31 15.82 -6.45
C MET A 180 -9.78 16.07 -6.08
N LEU A 181 -10.37 15.13 -5.34
CA LEU A 181 -11.82 15.06 -5.16
C LEU A 181 -12.32 15.85 -3.95
N SER A 182 -13.52 16.40 -4.11
CA SER A 182 -14.30 17.03 -3.05
C SER A 182 -15.79 16.94 -3.36
N TYR A 183 -16.62 17.41 -2.43
CA TYR A 183 -18.04 17.74 -2.70
C TYR A 183 -18.22 19.11 -3.38
N SER A 184 -17.16 19.92 -3.44
CA SER A 184 -17.08 21.23 -4.07
C SER A 184 -16.46 21.14 -5.46
N ASN A 185 -16.63 22.17 -6.28
CA ASN A 185 -15.99 22.31 -7.58
C ASN A 185 -15.33 23.68 -7.68
N PHE A 186 -13.99 23.71 -7.78
CA PHE A 186 -13.19 24.89 -8.10
C PHE A 186 -13.56 26.14 -7.30
N GLY A 187 -13.62 26.02 -5.96
CA GLY A 187 -13.92 27.13 -5.05
C GLY A 187 -15.39 27.43 -4.85
N SER A 188 -16.32 26.50 -5.21
CA SER A 188 -17.73 26.67 -4.87
C SER A 188 -18.00 26.63 -3.35
N ASP A 189 -17.08 26.05 -2.58
CA ASP A 189 -16.95 26.16 -1.14
C ASP A 189 -15.47 26.35 -0.81
N THR A 190 -15.16 27.34 0.03
CA THR A 190 -13.79 27.77 0.34
C THR A 190 -13.37 27.43 1.76
N GLU A 191 -14.19 26.71 2.50
CA GLU A 191 -13.91 26.31 3.88
C GLU A 191 -13.66 24.80 4.04
N GLY A 192 -12.99 24.42 5.11
CA GLY A 192 -12.84 23.04 5.53
C GLY A 192 -12.15 22.11 4.52
N SER A 193 -12.83 21.05 4.14
CA SER A 193 -12.25 20.03 3.25
C SER A 193 -11.94 20.51 1.83
N PRO A 194 -12.79 21.31 1.16
CA PRO A 194 -12.47 21.90 -0.14
C PRO A 194 -11.20 22.75 -0.12
N ALA A 195 -11.03 23.63 0.85
CA ALA A 195 -9.87 24.51 0.95
C ALA A 195 -8.55 23.76 0.97
N LYS A 196 -8.42 22.72 1.80
CA LYS A 196 -7.18 21.93 1.88
C LYS A 196 -6.87 21.16 0.58
N VAL A 197 -7.92 20.73 -0.15
CA VAL A 197 -7.75 20.07 -1.45
C VAL A 197 -7.28 21.07 -2.48
N HIS A 198 -7.90 22.27 -2.51
CA HIS A 198 -7.49 23.36 -3.37
C HIS A 198 -6.02 23.73 -3.17
N ASP A 199 -5.59 23.95 -1.93
CA ASP A 199 -4.19 24.25 -1.60
C ASP A 199 -3.22 23.14 -2.04
N ALA A 200 -3.63 21.88 -1.92
CA ALA A 200 -2.83 20.75 -2.38
C ALA A 200 -2.71 20.73 -3.91
N VAL A 201 -3.79 21.04 -4.64
CA VAL A 201 -3.77 21.16 -6.10
C VAL A 201 -2.85 22.29 -6.54
N ASP A 202 -2.97 23.44 -5.93
CA ASP A 202 -2.12 24.61 -6.21
C ASP A 202 -0.62 24.30 -6.04
N TYR A 203 -0.29 23.63 -4.95
CA TYR A 203 1.08 23.16 -4.72
C TYR A 203 1.55 22.20 -5.81
N MET A 204 0.75 21.16 -6.10
CA MET A 204 1.10 20.15 -7.10
C MET A 204 1.24 20.74 -8.50
N GLN A 205 0.41 21.69 -8.87
CA GLN A 205 0.49 22.37 -10.17
C GLN A 205 1.71 23.28 -10.32
N LYS A 206 2.22 23.84 -9.23
CA LYS A 206 3.47 24.63 -9.20
C LYS A 206 4.70 23.74 -9.25
N GLU A 207 4.71 22.68 -8.45
CA GLU A 207 5.83 21.74 -8.35
C GLU A 207 5.98 20.84 -9.59
N TYR A 208 4.85 20.45 -10.19
CA TYR A 208 4.77 19.56 -11.35
C TYR A 208 3.95 20.21 -12.49
N PRO A 209 4.50 21.23 -13.21
CA PRO A 209 3.75 21.95 -14.24
C PRO A 209 3.21 21.07 -15.37
N GLU A 210 3.93 19.99 -15.69
CA GLU A 210 3.57 19.04 -16.75
C GLU A 210 2.54 17.99 -16.33
N LEU A 211 2.29 17.85 -15.02
CA LEU A 211 1.34 16.88 -14.52
C LEU A 211 -0.09 17.32 -14.83
N ALA A 212 -0.84 16.43 -15.44
CA ALA A 212 -2.29 16.61 -15.61
C ALA A 212 -2.99 16.37 -14.27
N ILE A 213 -3.07 17.39 -13.43
CA ILE A 213 -3.74 17.39 -12.14
C ILE A 213 -4.61 18.62 -11.98
N ASP A 214 -5.85 18.43 -11.45
CA ASP A 214 -6.74 19.54 -11.15
C ASP A 214 -7.77 19.18 -10.07
N GLY A 215 -8.47 20.16 -9.56
CA GLY A 215 -9.47 20.08 -8.49
C GLY A 215 -9.47 21.38 -7.67
N GLU A 216 -10.23 21.45 -6.60
CA GLU A 216 -11.10 20.34 -6.13
C GLU A 216 -12.30 20.17 -7.07
N MET A 217 -12.72 18.93 -7.25
CA MET A 217 -13.93 18.66 -8.05
C MET A 217 -14.71 17.43 -7.57
N GLN A 218 -15.98 17.39 -7.89
CA GLN A 218 -16.84 16.24 -7.64
C GLN A 218 -16.54 15.09 -8.60
N VAL A 219 -16.81 13.86 -8.17
CA VAL A 219 -16.53 12.63 -8.94
C VAL A 219 -17.20 12.63 -10.33
N ASN A 220 -18.43 13.14 -10.45
CA ASN A 220 -19.13 13.21 -11.72
C ASN A 220 -18.40 14.08 -12.76
N PHE A 221 -17.77 15.19 -12.33
CA PHE A 221 -16.94 16.01 -13.21
C PHE A 221 -15.59 15.36 -13.50
N ALA A 222 -15.00 14.69 -12.50
CA ALA A 222 -13.75 13.96 -12.70
C ALA A 222 -13.89 12.90 -13.80
N LEU A 223 -14.96 12.09 -13.76
CA LEU A 223 -15.17 10.94 -14.63
C LEU A 223 -15.96 11.21 -15.92
N ASN A 224 -16.51 12.40 -16.09
CA ASN A 224 -17.23 12.80 -17.31
C ASN A 224 -16.50 13.97 -17.99
N THR A 225 -15.58 13.63 -18.88
CA THR A 225 -14.76 14.59 -19.61
C THR A 225 -15.59 15.66 -20.32
N LYS A 226 -16.65 15.27 -21.02
CA LYS A 226 -17.52 16.21 -21.75
C LYS A 226 -18.20 17.20 -20.82
N LEU A 227 -18.81 16.71 -19.73
CA LEU A 227 -19.48 17.56 -18.74
C LEU A 227 -18.51 18.53 -18.07
N ARG A 228 -17.33 18.02 -17.68
CA ARG A 228 -16.27 18.84 -17.07
C ARG A 228 -15.82 19.95 -18.01
N ASP A 229 -15.45 19.59 -19.23
CA ASP A 229 -14.87 20.53 -20.19
C ASP A 229 -15.88 21.60 -20.65
N GLU A 230 -17.18 21.26 -20.67
CA GLU A 230 -18.26 22.20 -20.93
C GLU A 230 -18.46 23.19 -19.77
N LYS A 231 -18.49 22.70 -18.53
CA LYS A 231 -18.77 23.54 -17.34
C LYS A 231 -17.54 24.28 -16.84
N TYR A 232 -16.36 23.68 -16.97
CA TYR A 232 -15.09 24.22 -16.46
C TYR A 232 -14.01 24.19 -17.56
N PRO A 233 -14.17 24.99 -18.63
CA PRO A 233 -13.27 24.96 -19.79
C PRO A 233 -11.83 25.41 -19.49
N PHE A 234 -11.58 25.97 -18.32
CA PHE A 234 -10.27 26.38 -17.82
C PHE A 234 -9.46 25.23 -17.20
N THR A 235 -10.10 24.06 -16.94
CA THR A 235 -9.43 22.95 -16.27
C THR A 235 -8.18 22.46 -17.01
N ARG A 236 -7.12 22.12 -16.28
CA ARG A 236 -5.92 21.48 -16.83
C ARG A 236 -6.17 20.06 -17.34
N LEU A 237 -7.32 19.48 -17.00
CA LEU A 237 -7.75 18.15 -17.46
C LEU A 237 -8.57 18.20 -18.76
N LYS A 238 -8.70 19.36 -19.40
CA LYS A 238 -9.47 19.52 -20.62
C LYS A 238 -9.06 18.53 -21.71
N GLY A 239 -10.02 17.78 -22.25
CA GLY A 239 -9.80 16.76 -23.26
C GLY A 239 -9.10 15.49 -22.76
N LYS A 240 -8.83 15.35 -21.45
CA LYS A 240 -8.13 14.20 -20.89
C LYS A 240 -9.09 13.35 -20.05
N GLU A 241 -8.96 12.03 -20.16
CA GLU A 241 -9.67 11.09 -19.28
C GLU A 241 -8.90 10.92 -17.97
N VAL A 242 -9.59 11.14 -16.86
CA VAL A 242 -9.01 10.94 -15.53
C VAL A 242 -8.90 9.45 -15.24
N ASN A 243 -7.73 9.03 -14.79
CA ASN A 243 -7.48 7.67 -14.33
C ASN A 243 -7.07 7.59 -12.87
N THR A 244 -6.77 8.71 -12.21
CA THR A 244 -6.29 8.74 -10.83
C THR A 244 -7.18 9.66 -10.00
N LEU A 245 -7.76 9.10 -8.93
CA LEU A 245 -8.68 9.78 -8.04
C LEU A 245 -8.08 9.87 -6.63
N VAL A 246 -7.81 11.07 -6.16
CA VAL A 246 -7.32 11.31 -4.80
C VAL A 246 -8.45 11.88 -3.95
N PHE A 247 -8.79 11.18 -2.88
CA PHE A 247 -9.91 11.48 -2.00
C PHE A 247 -9.51 12.40 -0.85
N PRO A 248 -10.43 13.26 -0.38
CA PRO A 248 -10.16 14.25 0.67
C PRO A 248 -10.04 13.65 2.08
N ASN A 249 -10.45 12.42 2.28
CA ASN A 249 -10.39 11.70 3.55
C ASN A 249 -10.64 10.20 3.37
N LEU A 250 -10.25 9.44 4.41
CA LEU A 250 -10.38 7.98 4.42
C LEU A 250 -11.83 7.49 4.23
N SER A 251 -12.79 8.12 4.89
CA SER A 251 -14.19 7.64 4.85
C SER A 251 -14.76 7.68 3.44
N SER A 252 -14.49 8.74 2.68
CA SER A 252 -14.95 8.86 1.31
C SER A 252 -14.27 7.86 0.37
N ALA A 253 -12.96 7.69 0.47
CA ALA A 253 -12.21 6.75 -0.36
C ALA A 253 -12.61 5.30 -0.07
N ASN A 254 -12.62 4.93 1.21
CA ASN A 254 -12.94 3.57 1.66
C ASN A 254 -14.36 3.16 1.25
N ALA A 255 -15.36 3.99 1.56
CA ALA A 255 -16.74 3.73 1.17
C ALA A 255 -16.91 3.62 -0.36
N THR A 256 -16.19 4.45 -1.13
CA THR A 256 -16.32 4.46 -2.59
C THR A 256 -15.78 3.20 -3.23
N TYR A 257 -14.55 2.75 -2.90
CA TYR A 257 -14.02 1.55 -3.53
C TYR A 257 -14.79 0.30 -3.12
N GLN A 258 -15.20 0.19 -1.85
CA GLN A 258 -16.03 -0.91 -1.38
C GLN A 258 -17.42 -0.94 -2.06
N LEU A 259 -18.03 0.23 -2.27
CA LEU A 259 -19.29 0.34 -2.99
C LEU A 259 -19.15 -0.17 -4.43
N ILE A 260 -18.10 0.26 -5.13
CA ILE A 260 -17.80 -0.19 -6.50
C ILE A 260 -17.57 -1.71 -6.53
N GLN A 261 -16.75 -2.24 -5.61
CA GLN A 261 -16.48 -3.66 -5.51
C GLN A 261 -17.74 -4.49 -5.25
N SER A 262 -18.64 -3.98 -4.41
CA SER A 262 -19.89 -4.69 -4.04
C SER A 262 -20.98 -4.63 -5.11
N MET A 263 -21.00 -3.58 -5.94
CA MET A 263 -22.09 -3.32 -6.90
C MET A 263 -21.72 -3.60 -8.37
N SER A 264 -20.45 -3.88 -8.65
CA SER A 264 -19.99 -4.07 -10.03
C SER A 264 -19.07 -5.29 -10.16
N GLU A 265 -18.87 -5.74 -11.40
CA GLU A 265 -17.89 -6.78 -11.75
C GLU A 265 -16.46 -6.20 -11.86
N THR A 266 -16.15 -5.12 -11.15
CA THR A 266 -14.84 -4.48 -11.18
C THR A 266 -13.84 -5.32 -10.39
N GLU A 267 -12.76 -5.72 -11.03
CA GLU A 267 -11.62 -6.33 -10.33
C GLU A 267 -10.88 -5.26 -9.54
N VAL A 268 -10.65 -5.54 -8.26
CA VAL A 268 -9.96 -4.63 -7.35
C VAL A 268 -8.63 -5.24 -6.95
N ILE A 269 -7.53 -4.54 -7.24
CA ILE A 269 -6.18 -4.93 -6.82
C ILE A 269 -5.71 -3.96 -5.75
N GLY A 270 -5.31 -4.48 -4.62
CA GLY A 270 -4.86 -3.67 -3.48
C GLY A 270 -5.14 -4.35 -2.14
N PRO A 271 -4.86 -3.64 -1.06
CA PRO A 271 -4.24 -2.30 -0.98
C PRO A 271 -2.74 -2.31 -1.31
N ILE A 272 -2.33 -1.42 -2.18
CA ILE A 272 -0.91 -1.20 -2.52
C ILE A 272 -0.36 -0.13 -1.59
N GLN A 273 0.70 -0.45 -0.84
CA GLN A 273 1.34 0.50 0.05
C GLN A 273 2.24 1.44 -0.75
N MET A 274 2.12 2.74 -0.51
CA MET A 274 2.89 3.78 -1.17
C MET A 274 3.75 4.52 -0.15
N GLY A 275 5.05 4.72 -0.42
CA GLY A 275 5.91 5.59 0.35
C GLY A 275 6.64 4.95 1.53
N LEU A 276 6.63 3.64 1.68
CA LEU A 276 7.52 2.91 2.60
C LEU A 276 8.91 2.71 1.98
N ASN A 277 9.96 2.65 2.82
CA ASN A 277 11.35 2.48 2.36
C ASN A 277 11.64 1.12 1.72
N LYS A 278 10.83 0.12 2.01
CA LYS A 278 10.98 -1.26 1.54
C LYS A 278 9.62 -1.83 1.12
N PRO A 279 9.60 -2.85 0.25
CA PRO A 279 8.39 -3.50 -0.21
C PRO A 279 7.66 -4.24 0.92
N ILE A 280 6.71 -3.57 1.56
CA ILE A 280 5.82 -4.13 2.58
C ILE A 280 4.39 -3.89 2.12
N HIS A 281 3.61 -4.95 2.01
CA HIS A 281 2.20 -4.85 1.64
C HIS A 281 1.29 -5.51 2.68
N PHE A 282 0.12 -4.92 2.86
CA PHE A 282 -0.89 -5.41 3.78
C PHE A 282 -2.09 -5.90 2.98
N THR A 283 -2.69 -7.00 3.41
CA THR A 283 -3.92 -7.50 2.80
C THR A 283 -5.12 -7.23 3.72
N ASP A 284 -6.30 -7.12 3.13
CA ASP A 284 -7.54 -7.07 3.90
C ASP A 284 -7.84 -8.40 4.57
N CYS A 285 -8.67 -8.37 5.62
CA CYS A 285 -9.06 -9.58 6.37
C CYS A 285 -9.84 -10.57 5.50
N GLU A 286 -10.51 -10.09 4.46
CA GLU A 286 -11.35 -10.86 3.55
C GLU A 286 -10.67 -11.17 2.21
N ALA A 287 -9.37 -10.85 2.08
CA ALA A 287 -8.63 -11.07 0.84
C ALA A 287 -8.69 -12.53 0.38
N SER A 288 -9.03 -12.72 -0.88
CA SER A 288 -9.02 -14.03 -1.54
C SER A 288 -7.59 -14.50 -1.81
N VAL A 289 -7.43 -15.76 -2.21
CA VAL A 289 -6.15 -16.30 -2.67
C VAL A 289 -5.59 -15.46 -3.83
N ARG A 290 -6.46 -15.13 -4.80
CA ARG A 290 -6.08 -14.32 -5.98
C ARG A 290 -5.60 -12.92 -5.58
N ASP A 291 -6.26 -12.26 -4.63
CA ASP A 291 -5.85 -10.93 -4.17
C ASP A 291 -4.45 -10.98 -3.56
N ILE A 292 -4.16 -12.01 -2.75
CA ILE A 292 -2.85 -12.19 -2.14
C ILE A 292 -1.78 -12.49 -3.20
N VAL A 293 -2.09 -13.32 -4.19
CA VAL A 293 -1.17 -13.60 -5.31
C VAL A 293 -0.88 -12.33 -6.12
N ASN A 294 -1.93 -11.54 -6.42
CA ASN A 294 -1.77 -10.25 -7.11
C ASN A 294 -0.87 -9.28 -6.32
N ILE A 295 -1.11 -9.13 -5.01
CA ILE A 295 -0.26 -8.29 -4.15
C ILE A 295 1.17 -8.85 -4.03
N THR A 296 1.32 -10.18 -4.06
CA THR A 296 2.65 -10.81 -4.10
C THR A 296 3.41 -10.45 -5.37
N ALA A 297 2.74 -10.48 -6.53
CA ALA A 297 3.34 -10.05 -7.79
C ALA A 297 3.74 -8.57 -7.76
N VAL A 298 2.91 -7.69 -7.21
CA VAL A 298 3.23 -6.26 -7.01
C VAL A 298 4.46 -6.11 -6.12
N ALA A 299 4.53 -6.82 -4.99
CA ALA A 299 5.64 -6.77 -4.06
C ALA A 299 6.96 -7.23 -4.70
N VAL A 300 6.92 -8.26 -5.55
CA VAL A 300 8.10 -8.75 -6.28
C VAL A 300 8.59 -7.71 -7.29
N ILE A 301 7.69 -7.08 -8.04
CA ILE A 301 8.07 -6.03 -8.99
C ILE A 301 8.67 -4.83 -8.24
N ASP A 302 8.08 -4.42 -7.12
CA ASP A 302 8.59 -3.34 -6.29
C ASP A 302 10.01 -3.66 -5.76
N ALA A 303 10.23 -4.88 -5.29
CA ALA A 303 11.55 -5.36 -4.85
C ALA A 303 12.59 -5.35 -5.98
N ILE A 304 12.22 -5.77 -7.20
CA ILE A 304 13.10 -5.73 -8.37
C ILE A 304 13.49 -4.29 -8.70
N VAL A 305 12.52 -3.37 -8.69
CA VAL A 305 12.77 -1.94 -8.96
C VAL A 305 13.65 -1.32 -7.88
N ASP A 306 13.43 -1.66 -6.60
CA ASP A 306 14.26 -1.17 -5.48
C ASP A 306 15.71 -1.65 -5.60
N LYS A 307 15.94 -2.91 -5.96
CA LYS A 307 17.29 -3.45 -6.22
C LYS A 307 17.99 -2.71 -7.35
N LYS A 308 17.34 -2.52 -8.49
CA LYS A 308 17.90 -1.81 -9.64
C LYS A 308 18.25 -0.35 -9.36
N LYS A 309 17.58 0.32 -8.41
CA LYS A 309 17.93 1.69 -8.00
C LYS A 309 19.19 1.75 -7.14
N LYS A 310 19.48 0.70 -6.37
CA LYS A 310 20.66 0.62 -5.52
C LYS A 310 21.94 0.23 -6.28
N GLU A 311 21.79 -0.35 -7.46
CA GLU A 311 22.88 -0.73 -8.35
C GLU A 311 23.35 0.43 -9.27
N LYS A 312 22.60 1.54 -9.32
CA LYS A 312 22.94 2.77 -10.05
C LYS A 312 23.53 3.83 -9.13
#